data_0e8d1db52aa59bb4ee839a93740aa477
#
_entry.id   0e8d1db52aa59bb4ee839a93740aa477
#
_cell.length_a   1.000
_cell.length_b   1.000
_cell.length_c   1.000
_cell.angle_alpha   90.00
_cell.angle_beta   90.00
_cell.angle_gamma   90.00
#
_symmetry.space_group_name_H-M   'P 1'
#
loop_
_entity.id
_entity.type
_entity.pdbx_description
1 polymer ?
#
loop_
_entity_poly.entity_id
_entity_poly.type
_entity_poly.pdbx_seq_one_letter_code
_entity_poly.pdbx_strand_id
1 'polypeptide(L)'
;MIDNKSLNGYLTWAEIDLKAIARNVQAVKKRLDPTVGVMAVVKANAYGHGAVEVARAALAAGAEWLAVNRVEEGVALRQAGIEARTLVLGYCPPGQAGLVVEHNITPAVTTLDTAEALAERAQQLDREFVIHVKIDTGMGRLGLLPEEAVDFVGALAEFSGLKIEGVFSHLATADDPDPSFSRRQLQVYQDVTQALEAAGIEIPLHHLANSAAGLQLPETHHHLVRLGVAMYGLTPSIKLDLPVELRPAMTLKTRVARLRVLPAGAAVGYGRTFVAPEPTAVALAPVGYGDGYPRLCSNRGEMLVRGQRARVIGAVSMDQTSLDVSGIDDVSQDDEIVVFGRQGEAEISAEDVARWAETINYEIVTRLAARVPRIYLE
;
A
#
# COMPACT_ATOMS: atom_id res chain seq x y z
N MET A 1 -22.91 -11.72 4.01
CA MET A 1 -23.35 -11.46 2.62
C MET A 1 -23.90 -10.04 2.59
N ILE A 2 -23.25 -9.13 1.86
CA ILE A 2 -23.78 -7.79 1.66
C ILE A 2 -25.09 -7.98 0.90
N ASP A 3 -26.17 -7.38 1.42
CA ASP A 3 -27.44 -7.38 0.73
C ASP A 3 -27.26 -6.63 -0.61
N ASN A 4 -27.56 -7.30 -1.72
CA ASN A 4 -27.48 -6.74 -3.08
C ASN A 4 -28.27 -5.41 -3.20
N LYS A 5 -29.17 -5.12 -2.27
CA LYS A 5 -29.91 -3.86 -2.18
C LYS A 5 -29.04 -2.67 -1.78
N SER A 6 -27.97 -2.88 -0.99
CA SER A 6 -27.05 -1.80 -0.60
C SER A 6 -26.10 -1.38 -1.74
N LEU A 7 -25.89 -2.24 -2.75
CA LEU A 7 -25.04 -1.98 -3.92
C LEU A 7 -25.81 -1.40 -5.12
N ASN A 8 -27.15 -1.39 -5.08
CA ASN A 8 -27.98 -0.96 -6.21
C ASN A 8 -27.85 0.52 -6.62
N GLY A 9 -27.08 1.32 -5.87
CA GLY A 9 -26.82 2.73 -6.20
C GLY A 9 -25.44 3.02 -6.79
N TYR A 10 -24.50 2.06 -6.79
CA TYR A 10 -23.15 2.30 -7.26
C TYR A 10 -22.91 1.72 -8.65
N LEU A 11 -22.36 2.55 -9.55
CA LEU A 11 -21.94 2.09 -10.88
C LEU A 11 -20.58 1.39 -10.81
N THR A 12 -19.67 1.91 -9.99
CA THR A 12 -18.31 1.39 -9.80
C THR A 12 -17.99 1.40 -8.31
N TRP A 13 -17.42 0.31 -7.78
CA TRP A 13 -17.07 0.15 -6.37
C TRP A 13 -15.88 -0.81 -6.19
N ALA A 14 -15.20 -0.70 -5.07
CA ALA A 14 -14.17 -1.65 -4.65
C ALA A 14 -14.66 -2.46 -3.46
N GLU A 15 -14.63 -3.77 -3.55
CA GLU A 15 -14.83 -4.68 -2.44
C GLU A 15 -13.49 -4.92 -1.75
N ILE A 16 -13.47 -4.76 -0.43
CA ILE A 16 -12.28 -4.94 0.41
C ILE A 16 -12.53 -6.08 1.39
N ASP A 17 -11.88 -7.21 1.20
CA ASP A 17 -11.95 -8.37 2.08
C ASP A 17 -11.02 -8.18 3.30
N LEU A 18 -11.62 -7.80 4.44
CA LEU A 18 -10.89 -7.61 5.70
C LEU A 18 -10.38 -8.94 6.27
N LYS A 19 -11.03 -10.07 5.97
CA LYS A 19 -10.51 -11.40 6.36
C LYS A 19 -9.24 -11.75 5.58
N ALA A 20 -9.15 -11.35 4.30
CA ALA A 20 -7.91 -11.52 3.54
C ALA A 20 -6.77 -10.70 4.17
N ILE A 21 -7.02 -9.43 4.55
CA ILE A 21 -6.04 -8.61 5.30
C ILE A 21 -5.57 -9.35 6.57
N ALA A 22 -6.52 -9.81 7.40
CA ALA A 22 -6.20 -10.51 8.65
C ALA A 22 -5.39 -11.80 8.40
N ARG A 23 -5.78 -12.60 7.40
CA ARG A 23 -5.06 -13.84 7.03
C ARG A 23 -3.64 -13.56 6.56
N ASN A 24 -3.44 -12.53 5.75
CA ASN A 24 -2.11 -12.16 5.25
C ASN A 24 -1.20 -11.71 6.39
N VAL A 25 -1.70 -10.88 7.33
CA VAL A 25 -0.95 -10.51 8.54
C VAL A 25 -0.56 -11.76 9.34
N GLN A 26 -1.51 -12.65 9.61
CA GLN A 26 -1.27 -13.87 10.37
C GLN A 26 -0.32 -14.83 9.65
N ALA A 27 -0.42 -14.95 8.32
CA ALA A 27 0.47 -15.81 7.52
C ALA A 27 1.93 -15.35 7.61
N VAL A 28 2.17 -14.03 7.54
CA VAL A 28 3.51 -13.48 7.75
C VAL A 28 3.95 -13.63 9.20
N LYS A 29 3.12 -13.24 10.18
CA LYS A 29 3.45 -13.30 11.61
C LYS A 29 3.85 -14.71 12.06
N LYS A 30 3.21 -15.76 11.54
CA LYS A 30 3.55 -17.16 11.84
C LYS A 30 4.96 -17.58 11.39
N ARG A 31 5.58 -16.83 10.51
CA ARG A 31 6.94 -17.09 10.01
C ARG A 31 8.03 -16.31 10.74
N LEU A 32 7.63 -15.30 11.49
CA LEU A 32 8.55 -14.50 12.29
C LEU A 32 8.86 -15.24 13.60
N ASP A 33 10.03 -14.94 14.16
CA ASP A 33 10.30 -15.32 15.53
C ASP A 33 9.21 -14.70 16.45
N PRO A 34 8.75 -15.40 17.50
CA PRO A 34 7.73 -14.88 18.40
C PRO A 34 8.05 -13.53 19.06
N THR A 35 9.32 -13.16 19.13
CA THR A 35 9.79 -11.87 19.65
C THR A 35 9.71 -10.73 18.64
N VAL A 36 9.50 -11.04 17.38
CA VAL A 36 9.43 -10.04 16.28
C VAL A 36 8.01 -9.56 16.10
N GLY A 37 7.80 -8.26 16.30
CA GLY A 37 6.51 -7.61 16.08
C GLY A 37 6.20 -7.30 14.61
N VAL A 38 4.93 -7.03 14.32
CA VAL A 38 4.45 -6.61 13.00
C VAL A 38 3.99 -5.17 13.06
N MET A 39 4.55 -4.33 12.18
CA MET A 39 4.10 -2.97 11.92
C MET A 39 3.32 -2.93 10.60
N ALA A 40 1.99 -2.74 10.68
CA ALA A 40 1.12 -2.65 9.52
C ALA A 40 1.24 -1.29 8.83
N VAL A 41 1.65 -1.27 7.57
CA VAL A 41 1.85 -0.04 6.80
C VAL A 41 0.55 0.35 6.09
N VAL A 42 -0.14 1.37 6.61
CA VAL A 42 -1.47 1.83 6.15
C VAL A 42 -1.45 3.21 5.48
N LYS A 43 -0.29 3.68 5.05
CA LYS A 43 -0.11 4.93 4.29
C LYS A 43 -0.88 4.93 2.98
N ALA A 44 -1.08 6.10 2.38
CA ALA A 44 -1.81 6.29 1.12
C ALA A 44 -3.20 5.62 1.15
N ASN A 45 -3.96 5.91 2.21
CA ASN A 45 -5.27 5.32 2.47
C ASN A 45 -5.21 3.77 2.48
N ALA A 46 -4.22 3.19 3.19
CA ALA A 46 -3.94 1.75 3.19
C ALA A 46 -3.78 1.20 1.76
N TYR A 47 -2.89 1.80 0.97
CA TYR A 47 -2.68 1.45 -0.44
C TYR A 47 -4.01 1.44 -1.23
N GLY A 48 -4.89 2.42 -0.95
CA GLY A 48 -6.19 2.54 -1.61
C GLY A 48 -7.32 1.71 -1.00
N HIS A 49 -7.06 0.84 -0.02
CA HIS A 49 -8.04 -0.09 0.57
C HIS A 49 -8.93 0.54 1.67
N GLY A 50 -8.57 1.74 2.18
CA GLY A 50 -9.25 2.38 3.31
C GLY A 50 -8.50 2.20 4.63
N ALA A 51 -7.83 3.28 5.08
CA ALA A 51 -6.86 3.21 6.18
C ALA A 51 -7.46 2.76 7.51
N VAL A 52 -8.65 3.25 7.86
CA VAL A 52 -9.27 3.00 9.17
C VAL A 52 -9.67 1.53 9.33
N GLU A 53 -10.41 0.98 8.37
CA GLU A 53 -10.91 -0.41 8.45
C GLU A 53 -9.78 -1.42 8.31
N VAL A 54 -8.81 -1.16 7.42
CA VAL A 54 -7.61 -1.99 7.29
C VAL A 54 -6.76 -1.95 8.56
N ALA A 55 -6.57 -0.77 9.17
CA ALA A 55 -5.81 -0.66 10.42
C ALA A 55 -6.47 -1.48 11.54
N ARG A 56 -7.80 -1.40 11.70
CA ARG A 56 -8.55 -2.21 12.66
C ARG A 56 -8.38 -3.71 12.41
N ALA A 57 -8.52 -4.15 11.15
CA ALA A 57 -8.36 -5.55 10.78
C ALA A 57 -6.95 -6.06 11.03
N ALA A 58 -5.92 -5.26 10.69
CA ALA A 58 -4.53 -5.62 10.91
C ALA A 58 -4.18 -5.72 12.40
N LEU A 59 -4.63 -4.77 13.23
CA LEU A 59 -4.44 -4.79 14.68
C LEU A 59 -5.14 -6.00 15.32
N ALA A 60 -6.39 -6.28 14.93
CA ALA A 60 -7.11 -7.47 15.40
C ALA A 60 -6.43 -8.78 14.98
N ALA A 61 -5.70 -8.79 13.86
CA ALA A 61 -4.92 -9.92 13.39
C ALA A 61 -3.54 -10.06 14.05
N GLY A 62 -3.16 -9.13 14.94
CA GLY A 62 -1.95 -9.18 15.75
C GLY A 62 -0.81 -8.29 15.26
N ALA A 63 -1.09 -7.29 14.42
CA ALA A 63 -0.14 -6.19 14.23
C ALA A 63 -0.08 -5.35 15.53
N GLU A 64 1.12 -4.90 15.89
CA GLU A 64 1.38 -4.18 17.15
C GLU A 64 1.55 -2.68 16.91
N TRP A 65 1.96 -2.34 15.70
CA TRP A 65 2.19 -0.98 15.25
C TRP A 65 1.46 -0.71 13.94
N LEU A 66 1.18 0.57 13.73
CA LEU A 66 0.81 1.11 12.43
C LEU A 66 1.94 1.98 11.88
N ALA A 67 2.02 2.09 10.56
CA ALA A 67 2.90 3.05 9.91
C ALA A 67 2.18 3.80 8.80
N VAL A 68 2.37 5.09 8.79
CA VAL A 68 1.87 6.04 7.79
C VAL A 68 3.03 6.79 7.15
N ASN A 69 2.79 7.60 6.13
CA ASN A 69 3.85 8.40 5.52
C ASN A 69 3.81 9.88 5.93
N ARG A 70 2.63 10.38 6.24
CA ARG A 70 2.39 11.78 6.59
C ARG A 70 1.72 11.89 7.96
N VAL A 71 1.95 13.01 8.63
CA VAL A 71 1.34 13.29 9.95
C VAL A 71 -0.18 13.27 9.87
N GLU A 72 -0.75 13.85 8.81
CA GLU A 72 -2.20 13.94 8.61
C GLU A 72 -2.87 12.57 8.51
N GLU A 73 -2.19 11.56 7.95
CA GLU A 73 -2.68 10.18 7.92
C GLU A 73 -2.76 9.59 9.34
N GLY A 74 -1.76 9.87 10.17
CA GLY A 74 -1.77 9.47 11.59
C GLY A 74 -2.86 10.16 12.39
N VAL A 75 -3.05 11.48 12.18
CA VAL A 75 -4.14 12.25 12.79
C VAL A 75 -5.51 11.68 12.42
N ALA A 76 -5.71 11.32 11.15
CA ALA A 76 -6.96 10.70 10.69
C ALA A 76 -7.25 9.36 11.40
N LEU A 77 -6.21 8.54 11.66
CA LEU A 77 -6.36 7.32 12.45
C LEU A 77 -6.78 7.62 13.90
N ARG A 78 -6.18 8.63 14.54
CA ARG A 78 -6.58 9.07 15.89
C ARG A 78 -8.00 9.58 15.94
N GLN A 79 -8.41 10.38 14.96
CA GLN A 79 -9.81 10.88 14.83
C GLN A 79 -10.82 9.74 14.67
N ALA A 80 -10.39 8.61 14.07
CA ALA A 80 -11.21 7.39 13.97
C ALA A 80 -11.17 6.51 15.23
N GLY A 81 -10.55 6.98 16.34
CA GLY A 81 -10.45 6.27 17.61
C GLY A 81 -9.41 5.14 17.64
N ILE A 82 -8.41 5.16 16.76
CA ILE A 82 -7.33 4.17 16.75
C ILE A 82 -6.16 4.72 17.56
N GLU A 83 -5.88 4.13 18.74
CA GLU A 83 -4.85 4.55 19.68
C GLU A 83 -3.53 3.76 19.56
N ALA A 84 -3.47 2.78 18.67
CA ALA A 84 -2.27 1.94 18.46
C ALA A 84 -1.04 2.79 18.13
N ARG A 85 0.13 2.33 18.53
CA ARG A 85 1.42 2.97 18.23
C ARG A 85 1.54 3.19 16.72
N THR A 86 1.80 4.43 16.32
CA THR A 86 1.78 4.83 14.90
C THR A 86 3.04 5.60 14.54
N LEU A 87 3.82 5.07 13.58
CA LEU A 87 5.05 5.68 13.09
C LEU A 87 4.80 6.45 11.80
N VAL A 88 5.25 7.70 11.71
CA VAL A 88 5.37 8.46 10.46
C VAL A 88 6.70 8.12 9.82
N LEU A 89 6.68 7.39 8.69
CA LEU A 89 7.88 6.95 7.97
C LEU A 89 8.54 8.04 7.13
N GLY A 90 7.77 9.07 6.78
CA GLY A 90 8.19 10.20 5.96
C GLY A 90 8.75 11.35 6.78
N TYR A 91 9.07 12.44 6.08
CA TYR A 91 9.52 13.66 6.71
C TYR A 91 8.39 14.32 7.52
N CYS A 92 8.71 14.68 8.76
CA CYS A 92 7.88 15.49 9.62
C CYS A 92 8.48 16.89 9.68
N PRO A 93 7.87 17.92 9.08
CA PRO A 93 8.38 19.26 9.16
C PRO A 93 8.21 19.84 10.58
N PRO A 94 9.10 20.76 11.04
CA PRO A 94 9.01 21.40 12.35
C PRO A 94 7.63 22.00 12.66
N GLY A 95 6.99 22.60 11.65
CA GLY A 95 5.64 23.20 11.79
C GLY A 95 4.51 22.20 12.11
N GLN A 96 4.76 20.89 12.02
CA GLN A 96 3.80 19.84 12.41
C GLN A 96 4.07 19.23 13.79
N ALA A 97 5.10 19.70 14.51
CA ALA A 97 5.47 19.17 15.82
C ALA A 97 4.29 19.20 16.81
N GLY A 98 3.48 20.27 16.79
CA GLY A 98 2.27 20.36 17.61
C GLY A 98 1.31 19.19 17.38
N LEU A 99 0.95 18.93 16.11
CA LEU A 99 0.04 17.84 15.76
C LEU A 99 0.59 16.47 16.16
N VAL A 100 1.89 16.24 15.92
CA VAL A 100 2.58 14.99 16.21
C VAL A 100 2.53 14.70 17.72
N VAL A 101 2.89 15.67 18.55
CA VAL A 101 2.95 15.51 20.02
C VAL A 101 1.55 15.41 20.62
N GLU A 102 0.59 16.28 20.19
CA GLU A 102 -0.79 16.28 20.69
C GLU A 102 -1.52 14.97 20.41
N HIS A 103 -1.31 14.42 19.21
CA HIS A 103 -1.95 13.17 18.81
C HIS A 103 -1.14 11.92 19.14
N ASN A 104 -0.01 12.04 19.84
CA ASN A 104 0.86 10.93 20.21
C ASN A 104 1.21 10.03 19.02
N ILE A 105 1.77 10.64 17.97
CA ILE A 105 2.18 9.96 16.72
C ILE A 105 3.71 9.99 16.67
N THR A 106 4.38 8.84 16.64
CA THR A 106 5.85 8.74 16.64
C THR A 106 6.41 9.19 15.26
N PRO A 107 7.24 10.25 15.17
CA PRO A 107 7.84 10.66 13.91
C PRO A 107 9.18 9.98 13.65
N ALA A 108 9.53 9.84 12.37
CA ALA A 108 10.91 9.62 11.95
C ALA A 108 11.64 10.97 11.92
N VAL A 109 12.74 11.08 12.68
CA VAL A 109 13.53 12.31 12.80
C VAL A 109 14.86 12.15 12.08
N THR A 110 15.21 13.13 11.23
CA THR A 110 16.43 13.17 10.41
C THR A 110 17.07 14.56 10.37
N THR A 111 16.50 15.55 11.08
CA THR A 111 17.05 16.90 11.21
C THR A 111 16.91 17.44 12.62
N LEU A 112 17.87 18.24 13.06
CA LEU A 112 17.85 18.84 14.39
C LEU A 112 16.70 19.86 14.57
N ASP A 113 16.35 20.60 13.51
CA ASP A 113 15.24 21.56 13.54
C ASP A 113 13.90 20.85 13.87
N THR A 114 13.69 19.65 13.32
CA THR A 114 12.51 18.84 13.66
C THR A 114 12.58 18.37 15.11
N ALA A 115 13.76 17.94 15.58
CA ALA A 115 13.94 17.49 16.97
C ALA A 115 13.69 18.64 17.94
N GLU A 116 14.24 19.83 17.69
CA GLU A 116 14.05 21.02 18.52
C GLU A 116 12.55 21.36 18.65
N ALA A 117 11.84 21.47 17.52
CA ALA A 117 10.41 21.77 17.55
C ALA A 117 9.57 20.72 18.30
N LEU A 118 9.93 19.44 18.19
CA LEU A 118 9.28 18.36 18.93
C LEU A 118 9.58 18.47 20.44
N ALA A 119 10.84 18.74 20.81
CA ALA A 119 11.26 18.91 22.20
C ALA A 119 10.56 20.09 22.87
N GLU A 120 10.54 21.24 22.22
CA GLU A 120 9.83 22.43 22.71
C GLU A 120 8.34 22.12 22.97
N ARG A 121 7.68 21.42 22.03
CA ARG A 121 6.28 21.07 22.21
C ARG A 121 6.05 20.05 23.30
N ALA A 122 6.92 19.05 23.42
CA ALA A 122 6.87 18.05 24.51
C ALA A 122 7.03 18.71 25.88
N GLN A 123 7.98 19.64 26.03
CA GLN A 123 8.20 20.42 27.27
C GLN A 123 6.98 21.29 27.62
N GLN A 124 6.37 21.98 26.64
CA GLN A 124 5.14 22.76 26.85
C GLN A 124 3.98 21.93 27.41
N LEU A 125 3.95 20.64 27.11
CA LEU A 125 2.94 19.68 27.56
C LEU A 125 3.39 18.86 28.77
N ASP A 126 4.58 19.17 29.35
CA ASP A 126 5.19 18.48 30.50
C ASP A 126 5.20 16.95 30.31
N ARG A 127 5.70 16.48 29.13
CA ARG A 127 5.75 15.04 28.80
C ARG A 127 7.02 14.68 28.06
N GLU A 128 7.47 13.43 28.25
CA GLU A 128 8.47 12.80 27.39
C GLU A 128 7.80 12.32 26.12
N PHE A 129 8.45 12.52 24.97
CA PHE A 129 7.94 12.16 23.66
C PHE A 129 8.92 11.26 22.89
N VAL A 130 8.40 10.18 22.31
CA VAL A 130 9.22 9.17 21.63
C VAL A 130 9.38 9.47 20.15
N ILE A 131 10.60 9.27 19.65
CA ILE A 131 10.96 9.44 18.24
C ILE A 131 11.72 8.22 17.73
N HIS A 132 11.69 8.00 16.40
CA HIS A 132 12.57 7.07 15.73
C HIS A 132 13.56 7.82 14.84
N VAL A 133 14.82 7.37 14.80
CA VAL A 133 15.84 7.90 13.90
C VAL A 133 15.92 7.04 12.66
N LYS A 134 16.00 7.68 11.50
CA LYS A 134 16.10 6.97 10.22
C LYS A 134 17.48 7.10 9.62
N ILE A 135 18.04 5.95 9.23
CA ILE A 135 19.35 5.85 8.57
C ILE A 135 19.14 5.50 7.09
N ASP A 136 19.85 6.14 6.20
CA ASP A 136 19.91 5.74 4.78
C ASP A 136 21.13 4.85 4.54
N THR A 137 20.87 3.56 4.42
CA THR A 137 21.90 2.54 4.18
C THR A 137 22.10 2.21 2.70
N GLY A 138 21.53 3.05 1.81
CA GLY A 138 21.66 2.85 0.37
C GLY A 138 20.37 2.92 -0.42
N MET A 139 19.25 3.37 0.20
CA MET A 139 18.00 3.66 -0.53
C MET A 139 18.09 4.99 -1.29
N GLY A 140 18.91 5.96 -0.82
CA GLY A 140 19.11 7.26 -1.45
C GLY A 140 17.89 8.17 -1.44
N ARG A 141 17.09 8.12 -0.37
CA ARG A 141 15.80 8.83 -0.36
C ARG A 141 15.56 9.73 0.86
N LEU A 142 15.61 9.19 2.04
CA LEU A 142 15.41 9.88 3.32
C LEU A 142 16.12 9.12 4.42
N GLY A 143 16.85 9.80 5.28
CA GLY A 143 17.62 9.24 6.38
C GLY A 143 18.95 9.96 6.52
N LEU A 144 19.60 9.78 7.66
CA LEU A 144 20.96 10.22 7.88
C LEU A 144 21.91 9.30 7.12
N LEU A 145 23.01 9.85 6.63
CA LEU A 145 24.11 9.02 6.15
C LEU A 145 24.72 8.25 7.34
N PRO A 146 25.30 7.07 7.10
CA PRO A 146 25.86 6.25 8.17
C PRO A 146 26.87 6.99 9.06
N GLU A 147 27.73 7.81 8.45
CA GLU A 147 28.74 8.63 9.12
C GLU A 147 28.19 9.77 9.97
N GLU A 148 26.95 10.20 9.73
CA GLU A 148 26.29 11.27 10.50
C GLU A 148 25.58 10.73 11.75
N ALA A 149 25.32 9.41 11.82
CA ALA A 149 24.38 8.83 12.77
C ALA A 149 24.77 9.05 14.25
N VAL A 150 26.04 8.82 14.60
CA VAL A 150 26.51 8.92 16.00
C VAL A 150 26.44 10.37 16.49
N ASP A 151 26.95 11.31 15.70
CA ASP A 151 26.95 12.73 16.04
C ASP A 151 25.52 13.27 16.16
N PHE A 152 24.66 12.91 15.21
CA PHE A 152 23.27 13.32 15.22
C PHE A 152 22.50 12.78 16.43
N VAL A 153 22.62 11.47 16.71
CA VAL A 153 21.96 10.85 17.86
C VAL A 153 22.53 11.39 19.18
N GLY A 154 23.84 11.65 19.23
CA GLY A 154 24.46 12.34 20.38
C GLY A 154 23.87 13.74 20.61
N ALA A 155 23.69 14.52 19.52
CA ALA A 155 23.05 15.84 19.62
C ALA A 155 21.57 15.76 20.05
N LEU A 156 20.86 14.69 19.70
CA LEU A 156 19.47 14.49 20.15
C LEU A 156 19.35 14.31 21.67
N ALA A 157 20.36 13.80 22.34
CA ALA A 157 20.38 13.65 23.79
C ALA A 157 20.35 15.00 24.55
N GLU A 158 20.73 16.10 23.90
CA GLU A 158 20.67 17.45 24.47
C GLU A 158 19.24 18.02 24.49
N PHE A 159 18.30 17.43 23.73
CA PHE A 159 16.91 17.87 23.71
C PHE A 159 16.10 17.19 24.82
N SER A 160 15.97 17.85 25.97
CA SER A 160 15.12 17.36 27.04
C SER A 160 13.66 17.21 26.58
N GLY A 161 13.01 16.15 27.04
CA GLY A 161 11.64 15.80 26.62
C GLY A 161 11.55 14.93 25.37
N LEU A 162 12.68 14.58 24.72
CA LEU A 162 12.73 13.58 23.67
C LEU A 162 13.38 12.29 24.15
N LYS A 163 12.83 11.16 23.66
CA LYS A 163 13.40 9.83 23.87
C LYS A 163 13.51 9.12 22.54
N ILE A 164 14.71 8.67 22.19
CA ILE A 164 14.94 7.86 21.03
C ILE A 164 14.50 6.43 21.35
N GLU A 165 13.39 6.01 20.78
CA GLU A 165 12.84 4.68 20.99
C GLU A 165 13.31 3.69 19.92
N GLY A 166 13.53 4.16 18.70
CA GLY A 166 13.87 3.27 17.61
C GLY A 166 14.84 3.87 16.60
N VAL A 167 15.56 2.97 15.94
CA VAL A 167 16.36 3.26 14.76
C VAL A 167 15.94 2.35 13.62
N PHE A 168 15.90 2.86 12.39
CA PHE A 168 15.49 2.07 11.24
C PHE A 168 16.10 2.51 9.92
N SER A 169 16.09 1.58 8.98
CA SER A 169 16.41 1.86 7.57
C SER A 169 15.40 1.22 6.63
N HIS A 170 15.68 1.22 5.34
CA HIS A 170 14.80 0.64 4.31
C HIS A 170 15.61 -0.01 3.20
N LEU A 171 15.30 -1.26 2.89
CA LEU A 171 15.96 -2.02 1.85
C LEU A 171 15.42 -1.61 0.46
N ALA A 172 16.33 -1.37 -0.46
CA ALA A 172 16.01 -0.90 -1.81
C ALA A 172 15.66 -2.03 -2.78
N THR A 173 16.24 -3.23 -2.57
CA THR A 173 16.17 -4.36 -3.49
C THR A 173 15.76 -5.67 -2.80
N ALA A 174 15.02 -5.59 -1.70
CA ALA A 174 14.59 -6.81 -0.99
C ALA A 174 13.63 -7.69 -1.82
N ASP A 175 13.08 -7.14 -2.88
CA ASP A 175 12.21 -7.77 -3.88
C ASP A 175 12.95 -8.22 -5.15
N ASP A 176 14.29 -8.15 -5.15
CA ASP A 176 15.14 -8.74 -6.19
C ASP A 176 15.54 -10.17 -5.81
N PRO A 177 15.58 -11.13 -6.76
CA PRO A 177 16.10 -12.47 -6.51
C PRO A 177 17.55 -12.51 -6.02
N ASP A 178 18.38 -11.53 -6.39
CA ASP A 178 19.74 -11.38 -5.83
C ASP A 178 19.73 -10.54 -4.55
N PRO A 179 19.92 -11.12 -3.35
CA PRO A 179 19.89 -10.43 -2.09
C PRO A 179 21.19 -9.67 -1.76
N SER A 180 22.18 -9.68 -2.64
CA SER A 180 23.53 -9.17 -2.33
C SER A 180 23.54 -7.70 -1.91
N PHE A 181 22.76 -6.85 -2.57
CA PHE A 181 22.67 -5.44 -2.20
C PHE A 181 21.90 -5.25 -0.88
N SER A 182 20.81 -5.99 -0.66
CA SER A 182 20.08 -5.95 0.60
C SER A 182 20.94 -6.39 1.79
N ARG A 183 21.81 -7.41 1.62
CA ARG A 183 22.79 -7.83 2.63
C ARG A 183 23.87 -6.78 2.87
N ARG A 184 24.30 -6.05 1.84
CA ARG A 184 25.21 -4.91 2.01
C ARG A 184 24.54 -3.81 2.84
N GLN A 185 23.27 -3.48 2.56
CA GLN A 185 22.52 -2.51 3.37
C GLN A 185 22.35 -2.97 4.82
N LEU A 186 22.14 -4.27 5.05
CA LEU A 186 22.10 -4.85 6.39
C LEU A 186 23.44 -4.67 7.11
N GLN A 187 24.58 -4.94 6.44
CA GLN A 187 25.90 -4.75 7.04
C GLN A 187 26.12 -3.30 7.44
N VAL A 188 25.82 -2.34 6.55
CA VAL A 188 25.92 -0.91 6.86
C VAL A 188 25.03 -0.54 8.06
N TYR A 189 23.81 -1.09 8.11
CA TYR A 189 22.91 -0.87 9.24
C TYR A 189 23.47 -1.40 10.56
N GLN A 190 24.07 -2.60 10.54
CA GLN A 190 24.71 -3.20 11.70
C GLN A 190 25.95 -2.41 12.14
N ASP A 191 26.76 -1.92 11.21
CA ASP A 191 27.94 -1.11 11.53
C ASP A 191 27.52 0.20 12.25
N VAL A 192 26.43 0.85 11.79
CA VAL A 192 25.88 2.04 12.43
C VAL A 192 25.34 1.72 13.85
N THR A 193 24.59 0.65 14.00
CA THR A 193 24.04 0.29 15.33
C THR A 193 25.13 -0.08 16.32
N GLN A 194 26.18 -0.77 15.89
CA GLN A 194 27.36 -1.07 16.71
C GLN A 194 28.13 0.21 17.08
N ALA A 195 28.26 1.18 16.16
CA ALA A 195 28.90 2.46 16.48
C ALA A 195 28.10 3.25 17.51
N LEU A 196 26.76 3.24 17.45
CA LEU A 196 25.91 3.84 18.48
C LEU A 196 26.09 3.16 19.84
N GLU A 197 26.08 1.84 19.90
CA GLU A 197 26.34 1.06 21.13
C GLU A 197 27.73 1.36 21.71
N ALA A 198 28.78 1.42 20.86
CA ALA A 198 30.14 1.76 21.27
C ALA A 198 30.26 3.19 21.83
N ALA A 199 29.39 4.11 21.39
CA ALA A 199 29.27 5.46 21.93
C ALA A 199 28.41 5.52 23.22
N GLY A 200 27.95 4.38 23.76
CA GLY A 200 27.11 4.29 24.95
C GLY A 200 25.64 4.64 24.70
N ILE A 201 25.19 4.61 23.46
CA ILE A 201 23.81 4.95 23.08
C ILE A 201 23.03 3.65 22.84
N GLU A 202 22.14 3.32 23.75
CA GLU A 202 21.25 2.16 23.66
C GLU A 202 19.90 2.55 23.06
N ILE A 203 19.51 1.94 21.93
CA ILE A 203 18.21 2.16 21.29
C ILE A 203 17.42 0.85 21.34
N PRO A 204 16.23 0.83 21.98
CA PRO A 204 15.53 -0.43 22.23
C PRO A 204 14.89 -1.07 21.01
N LEU A 205 14.50 -0.31 19.98
CA LEU A 205 13.83 -0.85 18.81
C LEU A 205 14.65 -0.66 17.53
N HIS A 206 14.89 -1.76 16.83
CA HIS A 206 15.56 -1.81 15.54
C HIS A 206 14.60 -2.39 14.51
N HIS A 207 14.46 -1.77 13.34
CA HIS A 207 13.65 -2.34 12.26
C HIS A 207 14.16 -1.97 10.87
N LEU A 208 14.34 -2.99 10.03
CA LEU A 208 14.89 -2.86 8.70
C LEU A 208 13.96 -3.44 7.62
N ALA A 209 13.42 -4.64 7.87
CA ALA A 209 12.63 -5.42 6.92
C ALA A 209 11.35 -4.68 6.45
N ASN A 210 11.12 -4.70 5.14
CA ASN A 210 9.84 -4.44 4.49
C ASN A 210 9.09 -5.77 4.20
N SER A 211 7.99 -5.77 3.42
CA SER A 211 7.24 -6.99 3.09
C SER A 211 8.09 -8.08 2.46
N ALA A 212 8.94 -7.72 1.48
CA ALA A 212 9.78 -8.68 0.78
C ALA A 212 10.84 -9.28 1.72
N ALA A 213 11.57 -8.43 2.43
CA ALA A 213 12.58 -8.87 3.40
C ALA A 213 11.96 -9.66 4.56
N GLY A 214 10.78 -9.27 5.04
CA GLY A 214 10.04 -10.00 6.07
C GLY A 214 9.67 -11.44 5.65
N LEU A 215 9.57 -11.70 4.36
CA LEU A 215 9.28 -13.02 3.81
C LEU A 215 10.53 -13.81 3.40
N GLN A 216 11.60 -13.13 2.96
CA GLN A 216 12.74 -13.74 2.28
C GLN A 216 14.08 -13.64 3.04
N LEU A 217 14.23 -12.64 3.92
CA LEU A 217 15.50 -12.30 4.56
C LEU A 217 15.36 -12.25 6.09
N PRO A 218 15.29 -13.43 6.78
CA PRO A 218 15.08 -13.48 8.24
C PRO A 218 16.13 -12.68 9.02
N GLU A 219 17.37 -12.59 8.50
CA GLU A 219 18.46 -11.83 9.10
C GLU A 219 18.18 -10.31 9.24
N THR A 220 17.13 -9.80 8.58
CA THR A 220 16.75 -8.37 8.60
C THR A 220 15.58 -8.05 9.53
N HIS A 221 14.99 -9.03 10.20
CA HIS A 221 13.75 -8.84 10.97
C HIS A 221 13.92 -7.91 12.17
N HIS A 222 15.03 -8.06 12.91
CA HIS A 222 15.26 -7.34 14.17
C HIS A 222 14.03 -7.41 15.10
N HIS A 223 13.53 -6.27 15.60
CA HIS A 223 12.39 -6.21 16.52
C HIS A 223 11.04 -6.08 15.83
N LEU A 224 11.01 -5.50 14.59
CA LEU A 224 9.76 -5.22 13.87
C LEU A 224 9.93 -5.44 12.37
N VAL A 225 8.96 -6.12 11.77
CA VAL A 225 8.78 -6.20 10.31
C VAL A 225 7.70 -5.25 9.85
N ARG A 226 8.00 -4.36 8.89
CA ARG A 226 7.05 -3.42 8.32
C ARG A 226 6.30 -4.05 7.15
N LEU A 227 5.10 -4.54 7.44
CA LEU A 227 4.28 -5.26 6.49
C LEU A 227 3.42 -4.28 5.68
N GLY A 228 3.81 -4.05 4.42
CA GLY A 228 3.09 -3.22 3.45
C GLY A 228 2.32 -4.09 2.46
N VAL A 229 2.80 -4.16 1.22
CA VAL A 229 2.10 -4.77 0.07
C VAL A 229 1.62 -6.20 0.31
N ALA A 230 2.38 -7.02 1.02
CA ALA A 230 1.98 -8.40 1.33
C ALA A 230 0.76 -8.47 2.25
N MET A 231 0.51 -7.48 3.11
CA MET A 231 -0.71 -7.40 3.91
C MET A 231 -1.97 -7.30 3.04
N TYR A 232 -1.86 -6.63 1.88
CA TYR A 232 -2.96 -6.46 0.92
C TYR A 232 -3.13 -7.67 -0.01
N GLY A 233 -2.31 -8.70 0.18
CA GLY A 233 -2.37 -9.94 -0.61
C GLY A 233 -1.70 -9.83 -1.98
N LEU A 234 -0.86 -8.82 -2.17
CA LEU A 234 -0.14 -8.58 -3.41
C LEU A 234 1.32 -9.03 -3.28
N THR A 235 1.87 -9.58 -4.36
CA THR A 235 3.28 -9.95 -4.36
C THR A 235 4.18 -8.72 -4.37
N PRO A 236 5.24 -8.66 -3.53
CA PRO A 236 6.26 -7.61 -3.62
C PRO A 236 6.96 -7.57 -4.98
N SER A 237 7.13 -8.74 -5.61
CA SER A 237 7.70 -8.88 -6.94
C SER A 237 7.23 -10.20 -7.57
N ILE A 238 6.91 -10.15 -8.86
CA ILE A 238 6.58 -11.36 -9.65
C ILE A 238 7.79 -12.29 -9.87
N LYS A 239 9.00 -11.82 -9.53
CA LYS A 239 10.24 -12.59 -9.63
C LYS A 239 10.52 -13.45 -8.40
N LEU A 240 9.78 -13.24 -7.32
CA LEU A 240 9.97 -13.95 -6.06
C LEU A 240 9.00 -15.13 -5.93
N ASP A 241 9.55 -16.26 -5.52
CA ASP A 241 8.74 -17.36 -5.01
C ASP A 241 8.47 -17.14 -3.51
N LEU A 242 7.24 -16.80 -3.18
CA LEU A 242 6.90 -16.43 -1.81
C LEU A 242 6.65 -17.68 -0.96
N PRO A 243 7.18 -17.73 0.26
CA PRO A 243 7.01 -18.88 1.16
C PRO A 243 5.62 -18.94 1.83
N VAL A 244 4.70 -18.07 1.44
CA VAL A 244 3.32 -17.98 1.95
C VAL A 244 2.36 -17.70 0.80
N GLU A 245 1.16 -18.27 0.91
CA GLU A 245 0.04 -17.90 0.04
C GLU A 245 -0.56 -16.58 0.52
N LEU A 246 -0.49 -15.55 -0.32
CA LEU A 246 -1.14 -14.26 -0.08
C LEU A 246 -2.50 -14.23 -0.79
N ARG A 247 -3.48 -13.59 -0.14
CA ARG A 247 -4.83 -13.44 -0.69
C ARG A 247 -5.10 -11.98 -1.02
N PRO A 248 -5.30 -11.62 -2.31
CA PRO A 248 -5.67 -10.26 -2.68
C PRO A 248 -6.92 -9.80 -1.95
N ALA A 249 -6.83 -8.62 -1.33
CA ALA A 249 -7.92 -8.10 -0.50
C ALA A 249 -8.87 -7.17 -1.28
N MET A 250 -8.50 -6.69 -2.47
CA MET A 250 -9.30 -5.76 -3.25
C MET A 250 -9.83 -6.41 -4.52
N THR A 251 -11.12 -6.22 -4.79
CA THR A 251 -11.76 -6.47 -6.08
C THR A 251 -12.42 -5.19 -6.56
N LEU A 252 -12.04 -4.70 -7.76
CA LEU A 252 -12.68 -3.54 -8.38
C LEU A 252 -13.76 -3.99 -9.35
N LYS A 253 -14.98 -3.51 -9.13
CA LYS A 253 -16.17 -3.90 -9.88
C LYS A 253 -16.88 -2.71 -10.50
N THR A 254 -17.59 -2.99 -11.58
CA THR A 254 -18.53 -2.07 -12.23
C THR A 254 -19.69 -2.87 -12.85
N ARG A 255 -20.53 -2.22 -13.67
CA ARG A 255 -21.66 -2.87 -14.33
C ARG A 255 -21.68 -2.53 -15.82
N VAL A 256 -22.37 -3.35 -16.60
CA VAL A 256 -22.68 -3.02 -18.01
C VAL A 256 -23.68 -1.88 -18.05
N ALA A 257 -23.23 -0.65 -18.30
CA ALA A 257 -24.11 0.51 -18.40
C ALA A 257 -24.89 0.55 -19.71
N ARG A 258 -24.32 -0.02 -20.78
CA ARG A 258 -24.97 -0.10 -22.08
C ARG A 258 -24.40 -1.27 -22.88
N LEU A 259 -25.27 -1.98 -23.58
CA LEU A 259 -24.89 -3.00 -24.57
C LEU A 259 -25.40 -2.58 -25.95
N ARG A 260 -24.57 -2.76 -26.99
CA ARG A 260 -24.94 -2.48 -28.38
C ARG A 260 -24.07 -3.26 -29.35
N VAL A 261 -24.59 -3.52 -30.53
CA VAL A 261 -23.81 -4.08 -31.65
C VAL A 261 -23.37 -2.92 -32.55
N LEU A 262 -22.08 -2.78 -32.75
CA LEU A 262 -21.50 -1.84 -33.72
C LEU A 262 -21.39 -2.53 -35.08
N PRO A 263 -21.73 -1.84 -36.19
CA PRO A 263 -21.50 -2.39 -37.50
C PRO A 263 -20.01 -2.47 -37.86
N ALA A 264 -19.63 -3.32 -38.80
CA ALA A 264 -18.28 -3.34 -39.36
C ALA A 264 -17.87 -1.93 -39.84
N GLY A 265 -16.62 -1.53 -39.58
CA GLY A 265 -16.10 -0.22 -39.91
C GLY A 265 -16.40 0.88 -38.85
N ALA A 266 -17.22 0.61 -37.82
CA ALA A 266 -17.46 1.56 -36.76
C ALA A 266 -16.23 1.72 -35.88
N ALA A 267 -15.91 2.97 -35.54
CA ALA A 267 -14.78 3.28 -34.61
C ALA A 267 -15.23 3.36 -33.15
N VAL A 268 -14.31 3.04 -32.22
CA VAL A 268 -14.53 3.09 -30.79
C VAL A 268 -13.58 4.08 -30.12
N GLY A 269 -14.14 5.01 -29.36
CA GLY A 269 -13.42 5.92 -28.47
C GLY A 269 -12.59 6.99 -29.15
N TYR A 270 -11.83 7.72 -28.31
CA TYR A 270 -10.95 8.80 -28.77
C TYR A 270 -9.82 8.28 -29.69
N GLY A 271 -9.51 9.08 -30.72
CA GLY A 271 -8.46 8.76 -31.67
C GLY A 271 -8.80 7.61 -32.62
N ARG A 272 -9.98 6.99 -32.52
CA ARG A 272 -10.43 5.88 -33.36
C ARG A 272 -9.39 4.77 -33.42
N THR A 273 -8.78 4.43 -32.28
CA THR A 273 -7.67 3.47 -32.17
C THR A 273 -8.12 2.02 -32.30
N PHE A 274 -9.43 1.78 -32.31
CA PHE A 274 -10.08 0.52 -32.66
C PHE A 274 -11.18 0.80 -33.69
N VAL A 275 -11.22 -0.02 -34.73
CA VAL A 275 -12.29 -0.05 -35.73
C VAL A 275 -12.81 -1.46 -35.77
N ALA A 276 -14.12 -1.64 -35.62
CA ALA A 276 -14.77 -2.94 -35.64
C ALA A 276 -14.55 -3.65 -37.00
N PRO A 277 -13.89 -4.80 -37.03
CA PRO A 277 -13.62 -5.51 -38.30
C PRO A 277 -14.89 -6.19 -38.85
N GLU A 278 -15.83 -6.50 -37.99
CA GLU A 278 -17.12 -7.14 -38.23
C GLU A 278 -18.16 -6.59 -37.24
N PRO A 279 -19.45 -6.97 -37.34
CA PRO A 279 -20.42 -6.61 -36.34
C PRO A 279 -19.96 -7.06 -34.94
N THR A 280 -19.71 -6.08 -34.05
CA THR A 280 -19.05 -6.30 -32.75
C THR A 280 -19.99 -5.91 -31.60
N ALA A 281 -20.28 -6.85 -30.70
CA ALA A 281 -21.03 -6.58 -29.49
C ALA A 281 -20.15 -5.84 -28.46
N VAL A 282 -20.58 -4.64 -28.07
CA VAL A 282 -19.79 -3.76 -27.19
C VAL A 282 -20.55 -3.48 -25.90
N ALA A 283 -19.96 -3.84 -24.77
CA ALA A 283 -20.41 -3.43 -23.45
C ALA A 283 -19.67 -2.16 -22.99
N LEU A 284 -20.41 -1.21 -22.45
CA LEU A 284 -19.85 0.01 -21.85
C LEU A 284 -19.71 -0.19 -20.34
N ALA A 285 -18.49 -0.17 -19.84
CA ALA A 285 -18.15 -0.19 -18.42
C ALA A 285 -17.96 1.26 -17.92
N PRO A 286 -18.74 1.75 -16.95
CA PRO A 286 -18.61 3.11 -16.40
C PRO A 286 -17.43 3.21 -15.41
N VAL A 287 -16.24 2.89 -15.87
CA VAL A 287 -14.96 2.99 -15.17
C VAL A 287 -13.89 3.49 -16.13
N GLY A 288 -13.06 4.41 -15.68
CA GLY A 288 -11.97 4.96 -16.49
C GLY A 288 -10.83 5.49 -15.64
N TYR A 289 -9.94 6.32 -16.26
CA TYR A 289 -8.76 6.81 -15.55
C TYR A 289 -9.09 7.80 -14.43
N GLY A 290 -10.26 8.42 -14.44
CA GLY A 290 -10.78 9.23 -13.32
C GLY A 290 -11.16 8.40 -12.08
N ASP A 291 -11.33 7.08 -12.22
CA ASP A 291 -11.55 6.13 -11.13
C ASP A 291 -10.26 5.45 -10.66
N GLY A 292 -9.19 5.55 -11.47
CA GLY A 292 -7.91 4.90 -11.22
C GLY A 292 -7.58 3.79 -12.22
N TYR A 293 -8.47 3.44 -13.17
CA TYR A 293 -8.15 2.46 -14.21
C TYR A 293 -7.19 3.06 -15.25
N PRO A 294 -5.99 2.49 -15.48
CA PRO A 294 -4.95 3.16 -16.26
C PRO A 294 -5.34 3.35 -17.73
N ARG A 295 -5.06 4.56 -18.27
CA ARG A 295 -5.28 4.86 -19.69
C ARG A 295 -4.42 3.98 -20.62
N LEU A 296 -3.26 3.50 -20.16
CA LEU A 296 -2.38 2.58 -20.89
C LEU A 296 -3.01 1.19 -21.13
N CYS A 297 -4.09 0.83 -20.42
CA CYS A 297 -4.86 -0.37 -20.70
C CYS A 297 -5.69 -0.28 -22.01
N SER A 298 -5.71 0.86 -22.71
CA SER A 298 -6.37 1.04 -24.02
C SER A 298 -5.91 -0.01 -25.02
N ASN A 299 -6.84 -0.77 -25.61
CA ASN A 299 -6.60 -1.88 -26.56
C ASN A 299 -5.70 -3.03 -26.03
N ARG A 300 -5.35 -3.02 -24.74
CA ARG A 300 -4.44 -4.01 -24.12
C ARG A 300 -5.06 -4.77 -22.97
N GLY A 301 -5.88 -4.07 -22.17
CA GLY A 301 -6.49 -4.62 -20.96
C GLY A 301 -7.66 -5.55 -21.27
N GLU A 302 -8.06 -6.24 -20.22
CA GLU A 302 -9.26 -7.08 -20.20
C GLU A 302 -10.02 -6.82 -18.90
N MET A 303 -11.31 -7.15 -18.88
CA MET A 303 -12.17 -7.21 -17.70
C MET A 303 -12.98 -8.51 -17.74
N LEU A 304 -13.50 -8.96 -16.60
CA LEU A 304 -14.36 -10.14 -16.58
C LEU A 304 -15.82 -9.73 -16.71
N VAL A 305 -16.52 -10.41 -17.60
CA VAL A 305 -17.98 -10.32 -17.77
C VAL A 305 -18.50 -11.76 -17.77
N ARG A 306 -19.44 -12.09 -16.88
CA ARG A 306 -20.01 -13.45 -16.75
C ARG A 306 -18.93 -14.55 -16.61
N GLY A 307 -17.83 -14.26 -15.90
CA GLY A 307 -16.72 -15.18 -15.70
C GLY A 307 -15.81 -15.39 -16.92
N GLN A 308 -15.93 -14.55 -17.94
CA GLN A 308 -15.11 -14.64 -19.16
C GLN A 308 -14.35 -13.33 -19.38
N ARG A 309 -13.19 -13.39 -20.03
CA ARG A 309 -12.36 -12.22 -20.35
C ARG A 309 -12.91 -11.47 -21.56
N ALA A 310 -13.27 -10.21 -21.35
CA ALA A 310 -13.68 -9.26 -22.38
C ALA A 310 -12.56 -8.25 -22.63
N ARG A 311 -12.14 -8.10 -23.89
CA ARG A 311 -11.03 -7.19 -24.24
C ARG A 311 -11.46 -5.73 -24.19
N VAL A 312 -10.59 -4.87 -23.67
CA VAL A 312 -10.73 -3.42 -23.81
C VAL A 312 -10.46 -3.02 -25.25
N ILE A 313 -11.43 -2.38 -25.89
CA ILE A 313 -11.35 -1.89 -27.26
C ILE A 313 -11.46 -0.36 -27.32
N GLY A 314 -10.57 0.26 -28.09
CA GLY A 314 -10.43 1.71 -28.16
C GLY A 314 -9.72 2.30 -26.93
N ALA A 315 -9.70 3.62 -26.87
CA ALA A 315 -9.05 4.35 -25.79
C ALA A 315 -9.90 4.34 -24.52
N VAL A 316 -9.30 4.03 -23.36
CA VAL A 316 -9.89 4.24 -22.04
C VAL A 316 -10.15 5.74 -21.87
N SER A 317 -11.38 6.10 -21.54
CA SER A 317 -11.81 7.48 -21.29
C SER A 317 -11.71 7.82 -19.80
N MET A 318 -12.03 9.07 -19.43
CA MET A 318 -11.99 9.49 -18.04
C MET A 318 -12.91 8.65 -17.15
N ASP A 319 -14.13 8.38 -17.64
CA ASP A 319 -15.20 7.77 -16.84
C ASP A 319 -15.74 6.47 -17.45
N GLN A 320 -15.20 6.03 -18.60
CA GLN A 320 -15.79 4.92 -19.36
C GLN A 320 -14.74 4.13 -20.12
N THR A 321 -14.98 2.82 -20.21
CA THR A 321 -14.18 1.86 -20.99
C THR A 321 -15.12 0.98 -21.83
N SER A 322 -14.78 0.74 -23.09
CA SER A 322 -15.54 -0.14 -23.99
C SER A 322 -14.91 -1.53 -24.00
N LEU A 323 -15.75 -2.56 -23.92
CA LEU A 323 -15.34 -3.96 -23.92
C LEU A 323 -15.96 -4.68 -25.11
N ASP A 324 -15.18 -5.50 -25.81
CA ASP A 324 -15.69 -6.45 -26.78
C ASP A 324 -16.25 -7.67 -26.05
N VAL A 325 -17.55 -7.88 -26.18
CA VAL A 325 -18.27 -9.01 -25.58
C VAL A 325 -18.89 -9.93 -26.62
N SER A 326 -18.42 -9.87 -27.90
CA SER A 326 -18.98 -10.66 -29.00
C SER A 326 -18.90 -12.17 -28.77
N GLY A 327 -17.89 -12.63 -28.00
CA GLY A 327 -17.70 -14.04 -27.67
C GLY A 327 -18.33 -14.48 -26.34
N ILE A 328 -19.14 -13.64 -25.71
CA ILE A 328 -19.74 -13.91 -24.39
C ILE A 328 -21.26 -13.95 -24.54
N ASP A 329 -21.85 -15.11 -24.27
CA ASP A 329 -23.29 -15.32 -24.40
C ASP A 329 -24.10 -14.62 -23.30
N ASP A 330 -25.32 -14.20 -23.64
CA ASP A 330 -26.34 -13.68 -22.73
C ASP A 330 -25.92 -12.44 -21.90
N VAL A 331 -24.94 -11.66 -22.37
CA VAL A 331 -24.58 -10.40 -21.71
C VAL A 331 -25.76 -9.44 -21.74
N SER A 332 -26.08 -8.86 -20.60
CA SER A 332 -27.17 -7.92 -20.44
C SER A 332 -26.75 -6.64 -19.74
N GLN A 333 -27.59 -5.60 -19.83
CA GLN A 333 -27.40 -4.39 -19.05
C GLN A 333 -27.46 -4.73 -17.54
N ASP A 334 -26.69 -4.03 -16.74
CA ASP A 334 -26.50 -4.22 -15.30
C ASP A 334 -25.73 -5.50 -14.90
N ASP A 335 -25.31 -6.36 -15.84
CA ASP A 335 -24.38 -7.45 -15.53
C ASP A 335 -23.11 -6.91 -14.86
N GLU A 336 -22.64 -7.64 -13.85
CA GLU A 336 -21.42 -7.30 -13.14
C GLU A 336 -20.20 -7.46 -14.04
N ILE A 337 -19.34 -6.45 -14.03
CA ILE A 337 -18.01 -6.47 -14.63
C ILE A 337 -16.97 -6.45 -13.50
N VAL A 338 -16.00 -7.35 -13.53
CA VAL A 338 -14.83 -7.30 -12.65
C VAL A 338 -13.66 -6.71 -13.41
N VAL A 339 -13.20 -5.53 -12.95
CA VAL A 339 -12.06 -4.81 -13.56
C VAL A 339 -10.75 -5.47 -13.20
N PHE A 340 -10.57 -5.82 -11.92
CA PHE A 340 -9.60 -6.79 -11.41
C PHE A 340 -10.15 -7.46 -10.14
N GLY A 341 -9.76 -8.71 -9.94
CA GLY A 341 -10.28 -9.61 -8.93
C GLY A 341 -10.85 -10.87 -9.57
N ARG A 342 -11.74 -11.57 -8.87
CA ARG A 342 -12.32 -12.84 -9.31
C ARG A 342 -13.79 -12.72 -9.67
N GLN A 343 -14.19 -13.49 -10.70
CA GLN A 343 -15.59 -13.73 -11.06
C GLN A 343 -15.75 -15.21 -11.44
N GLY A 344 -16.34 -16.00 -10.54
CA GLY A 344 -16.33 -17.46 -10.66
C GLY A 344 -14.91 -18.03 -10.57
N GLU A 345 -14.53 -18.84 -11.54
CA GLU A 345 -13.19 -19.43 -11.62
C GLU A 345 -12.19 -18.50 -12.34
N ALA A 346 -12.66 -17.46 -13.02
CA ALA A 346 -11.80 -16.54 -13.74
C ALA A 346 -11.25 -15.45 -12.82
N GLU A 347 -10.02 -15.02 -13.13
CA GLU A 347 -9.33 -13.97 -12.39
C GLU A 347 -8.60 -13.01 -13.35
N ILE A 348 -8.63 -11.74 -13.01
CA ILE A 348 -7.71 -10.70 -13.50
C ILE A 348 -7.04 -10.10 -12.26
N SER A 349 -5.75 -10.30 -12.13
CA SER A 349 -5.01 -9.81 -10.96
C SER A 349 -4.61 -8.33 -11.11
N ALA A 350 -4.25 -7.68 -10.02
CA ALA A 350 -3.65 -6.34 -10.05
C ALA A 350 -2.32 -6.35 -10.82
N GLU A 351 -1.59 -7.47 -10.82
CA GLU A 351 -0.37 -7.70 -11.60
C GLU A 351 -0.66 -7.75 -13.11
N ASP A 352 -1.80 -8.33 -13.54
CA ASP A 352 -2.21 -8.30 -14.95
C ASP A 352 -2.44 -6.87 -15.42
N VAL A 353 -3.20 -6.08 -14.63
CA VAL A 353 -3.46 -4.67 -14.94
C VAL A 353 -2.16 -3.86 -14.94
N ALA A 354 -1.26 -4.13 -13.98
CA ALA A 354 0.05 -3.49 -13.90
C ALA A 354 0.90 -3.77 -15.14
N ARG A 355 0.90 -5.02 -15.62
CA ARG A 355 1.61 -5.41 -16.85
C ARG A 355 1.06 -4.68 -18.08
N TRP A 356 -0.26 -4.57 -18.24
CA TRP A 356 -0.87 -3.81 -19.34
C TRP A 356 -0.61 -2.31 -19.25
N ALA A 357 -0.48 -1.80 -18.03
CA ALA A 357 -0.22 -0.39 -17.73
C ALA A 357 1.29 -0.06 -17.64
N GLU A 358 2.19 -1.04 -17.86
CA GLU A 358 3.66 -0.86 -17.77
C GLU A 358 4.10 -0.28 -16.42
N THR A 359 3.54 -0.80 -15.32
CA THR A 359 3.79 -0.35 -13.95
C THR A 359 3.78 -1.53 -12.97
N ILE A 360 3.62 -1.26 -11.67
CA ILE A 360 3.60 -2.24 -10.58
C ILE A 360 2.21 -2.32 -9.92
N ASN A 361 1.89 -3.46 -9.33
CA ASN A 361 0.61 -3.72 -8.65
C ASN A 361 0.30 -2.72 -7.52
N TYR A 362 1.34 -2.20 -6.84
CA TYR A 362 1.21 -1.12 -5.83
C TYR A 362 0.50 0.10 -6.39
N GLU A 363 0.89 0.54 -7.59
CA GLU A 363 0.30 1.71 -8.23
C GLU A 363 -1.15 1.45 -8.60
N ILE A 364 -1.48 0.26 -9.11
CA ILE A 364 -2.84 -0.09 -9.53
C ILE A 364 -3.84 0.09 -8.39
N VAL A 365 -3.57 -0.49 -7.21
CA VAL A 365 -4.49 -0.41 -6.07
C VAL A 365 -4.47 0.97 -5.41
N THR A 366 -3.31 1.62 -5.31
CA THR A 366 -3.16 2.92 -4.65
C THR A 366 -3.82 4.06 -5.44
N ARG A 367 -3.90 3.95 -6.77
CA ARG A 367 -4.50 4.97 -7.65
C ARG A 367 -6.01 5.06 -7.55
N LEU A 368 -6.68 4.12 -6.90
CA LEU A 368 -8.13 4.10 -6.81
C LEU A 368 -8.65 5.40 -6.21
N ALA A 369 -9.39 6.18 -7.01
CA ALA A 369 -9.86 7.51 -6.66
C ALA A 369 -10.83 7.50 -5.47
N ALA A 370 -10.90 8.61 -4.74
CA ALA A 370 -11.78 8.75 -3.58
C ALA A 370 -13.28 8.64 -3.94
N ARG A 371 -13.65 8.94 -5.19
CA ARG A 371 -15.03 8.83 -5.67
C ARG A 371 -15.52 7.38 -5.83
N VAL A 372 -14.61 6.39 -5.89
CA VAL A 372 -14.96 4.97 -5.91
C VAL A 372 -15.19 4.52 -4.46
N PRO A 373 -16.39 4.14 -4.05
CA PRO A 373 -16.66 3.69 -2.69
C PRO A 373 -15.96 2.37 -2.40
N ARG A 374 -15.50 2.21 -1.15
CA ARG A 374 -14.96 0.95 -0.61
C ARG A 374 -16.06 0.27 0.18
N ILE A 375 -16.33 -0.97 -0.17
CA ILE A 375 -17.30 -1.85 0.50
C ILE A 375 -16.52 -2.92 1.25
N TYR A 376 -16.60 -2.88 2.56
CA TYR A 376 -15.83 -3.80 3.41
C TYR A 376 -16.60 -5.09 3.62
N LEU A 377 -15.92 -6.22 3.34
CA LEU A 377 -16.41 -7.58 3.55
C LEU A 377 -15.80 -8.12 4.85
N GLU A 378 -16.67 -8.58 5.77
CA GLU A 378 -16.31 -9.18 7.06
C GLU A 378 -16.36 -10.71 7.04
#